data_2cf920d820a3469230c55540615a459c
#
_entry.id   2cf920d820a3469230c55540615a459c
#
_cell.length_a   1.000
_cell.length_b   1.000
_cell.length_c   1.000
_cell.angle_alpha   90.00
_cell.angle_beta   90.00
_cell.angle_gamma   90.00
#
_symmetry.space_group_name_H-M   'P 1'
#
loop_
_entity.id
_entity.type
_entity.pdbx_description
1 polymer ?
#
loop_
_entity_poly.entity_id
_entity_poly.type
_entity_poly.pdbx_seq_one_letter_code
_entity_poly.pdbx_strand_id
1 'polypeptide(L)'
;PLGEVVIPPFEVGHTESELCELSKLLGNLDGETRVVMETTGNYHLPVASFLYDSGFYVSVVNAMLVHSYGNNSLRRAKTDKKDAIKLANYGLDHWLTLPRYIPEDDVRLMLKTTYRQYQQCANVQTMLKNNLISLLDTAFPDANRLFASPARADGSEKWVDFVAAFPHCECVCGLSERVFTAKYQKWCRKHGYNFNQD
;
A
#
# COMPACT_ATOMS: atom_id res chain seq x y z
N PRO A 1 -23.71 25.67 -12.77
CA PRO A 1 -23.31 26.25 -14.04
C PRO A 1 -21.96 25.69 -14.41
N LEU A 2 -21.82 25.19 -15.66
CA LEU A 2 -20.52 24.79 -16.19
C LEU A 2 -19.65 26.05 -16.25
N GLY A 3 -18.47 26.01 -15.61
CA GLY A 3 -17.54 27.12 -15.66
C GLY A 3 -17.00 27.35 -17.07
N GLU A 4 -16.60 28.57 -17.37
CA GLU A 4 -15.91 28.89 -18.62
C GLU A 4 -14.47 28.38 -18.57
N VAL A 5 -14.01 27.76 -19.66
CA VAL A 5 -12.62 27.28 -19.77
C VAL A 5 -11.73 28.46 -20.18
N VAL A 6 -11.04 29.04 -19.22
CA VAL A 6 -10.11 30.17 -19.45
C VAL A 6 -8.83 29.69 -20.16
N ILE A 7 -8.30 28.54 -19.74
CA ILE A 7 -7.11 27.91 -20.33
C ILE A 7 -7.47 26.49 -20.76
N PRO A 8 -7.21 26.09 -22.02
CA PRO A 8 -7.44 24.72 -22.47
C PRO A 8 -6.59 23.71 -21.65
N PRO A 9 -7.03 22.46 -21.44
CA PRO A 9 -6.23 21.44 -20.76
C PRO A 9 -4.89 21.22 -21.45
N PHE A 10 -3.82 21.20 -20.66
CA PHE A 10 -2.45 20.97 -21.08
C PHE A 10 -1.74 20.04 -20.10
N GLU A 11 -0.58 19.53 -20.46
CA GLU A 11 0.24 18.64 -19.63
C GLU A 11 1.39 19.43 -19.01
N VAL A 12 1.72 19.10 -17.76
CA VAL A 12 2.85 19.67 -17.02
C VAL A 12 3.64 18.52 -16.43
N GLY A 13 4.95 18.52 -16.65
CA GLY A 13 5.84 17.58 -15.97
C GLY A 13 6.08 17.93 -14.52
N HIS A 14 6.68 17.00 -13.79
CA HIS A 14 6.99 17.18 -12.35
C HIS A 14 8.43 17.71 -12.14
N THR A 15 8.97 18.44 -13.10
CA THR A 15 10.26 19.12 -12.93
C THR A 15 10.07 20.46 -12.24
N GLU A 16 11.07 20.90 -11.50
CA GLU A 16 11.04 22.19 -10.80
C GLU A 16 10.77 23.37 -11.75
N SER A 17 11.38 23.37 -12.94
CA SER A 17 11.18 24.40 -13.97
C SER A 17 9.74 24.46 -14.46
N GLU A 18 9.11 23.29 -14.75
CA GLU A 18 7.74 23.23 -15.25
C GLU A 18 6.73 23.61 -14.15
N LEU A 19 7.00 23.24 -12.91
CA LEU A 19 6.18 23.65 -11.76
C LEU A 19 6.29 25.17 -11.48
N CYS A 20 7.48 25.76 -11.67
CA CYS A 20 7.67 27.19 -11.61
C CYS A 20 6.89 27.94 -12.72
N GLU A 21 6.89 27.40 -13.95
CA GLU A 21 6.10 27.96 -15.05
C GLU A 21 4.60 27.87 -14.77
N LEU A 22 4.14 26.72 -14.27
CA LEU A 22 2.75 26.55 -13.84
C LEU A 22 2.37 27.54 -12.75
N SER A 23 3.21 27.73 -11.73
CA SER A 23 2.98 28.69 -10.66
C SER A 23 2.85 30.12 -11.18
N LYS A 24 3.73 30.53 -12.12
CA LYS A 24 3.63 31.84 -12.77
C LYS A 24 2.34 32.00 -13.58
N LEU A 25 1.97 30.97 -14.35
CA LEU A 25 0.74 30.95 -15.13
C LEU A 25 -0.49 31.14 -14.23
N LEU A 26 -0.56 30.37 -13.14
CA LEU A 26 -1.66 30.46 -12.17
C LEU A 26 -1.70 31.80 -11.44
N GLY A 27 -0.53 32.37 -11.11
CA GLY A 27 -0.42 33.65 -10.43
C GLY A 27 -0.80 34.87 -11.31
N ASN A 28 -0.81 34.70 -12.63
CA ASN A 28 -1.23 35.72 -13.61
C ASN A 28 -2.74 35.68 -13.88
N LEU A 29 -3.49 34.76 -13.29
CA LEU A 29 -4.95 34.73 -13.45
C LEU A 29 -5.60 35.76 -12.54
N ASP A 30 -6.62 36.47 -13.06
CA ASP A 30 -7.38 37.42 -12.30
C ASP A 30 -8.25 36.69 -11.24
N GLY A 31 -8.27 37.26 -10.02
CA GLY A 31 -9.11 36.78 -8.94
C GLY A 31 -8.49 35.70 -8.05
N GLU A 32 -9.30 35.02 -7.24
CA GLU A 32 -8.86 33.96 -6.36
C GLU A 32 -8.69 32.65 -7.14
N THR A 33 -7.47 32.12 -7.14
CA THR A 33 -7.15 30.84 -7.80
C THR A 33 -7.07 29.72 -6.77
N ARG A 34 -7.82 28.65 -6.98
CA ARG A 34 -7.74 27.41 -6.20
C ARG A 34 -7.32 26.25 -7.08
N VAL A 35 -6.32 25.53 -6.64
CA VAL A 35 -5.84 24.35 -7.34
C VAL A 35 -6.48 23.10 -6.73
N VAL A 36 -7.19 22.35 -7.55
CA VAL A 36 -7.84 21.10 -7.11
C VAL A 36 -7.19 19.94 -7.82
N MET A 37 -6.77 18.94 -7.06
CA MET A 37 -6.18 17.71 -7.60
C MET A 37 -6.75 16.48 -6.91
N GLU A 38 -6.76 15.35 -7.62
CA GLU A 38 -7.22 14.10 -7.04
C GLU A 38 -6.06 13.30 -6.41
N THR A 39 -6.40 12.47 -5.42
CA THR A 39 -5.44 11.52 -4.83
C THR A 39 -5.22 10.36 -5.78
N THR A 40 -4.05 10.33 -6.44
CA THR A 40 -3.61 9.19 -7.26
C THR A 40 -2.26 8.70 -6.73
N GLY A 41 -2.28 7.70 -5.86
CA GLY A 41 -1.07 7.25 -5.18
C GLY A 41 -0.36 8.41 -4.45
N ASN A 42 0.95 8.54 -4.66
CA ASN A 42 1.77 9.62 -4.09
C ASN A 42 2.14 10.70 -5.12
N TYR A 43 1.66 10.60 -6.38
CA TYR A 43 2.08 11.48 -7.48
C TYR A 43 1.67 12.95 -7.26
N HIS A 44 0.57 13.19 -6.56
CA HIS A 44 0.08 14.54 -6.28
C HIS A 44 0.92 15.26 -5.21
N LEU A 45 1.63 14.54 -4.32
CA LEU A 45 2.31 15.14 -3.17
C LEU A 45 3.36 16.19 -3.53
N PRO A 46 4.32 15.96 -4.47
CA PRO A 46 5.31 16.96 -4.82
C PRO A 46 4.67 18.24 -5.41
N VAL A 47 3.65 18.08 -6.26
CA VAL A 47 2.94 19.18 -6.89
C VAL A 47 2.13 19.98 -5.87
N ALA A 48 1.42 19.26 -4.98
CA ALA A 48 0.62 19.88 -3.92
C ALA A 48 1.49 20.69 -2.95
N SER A 49 2.63 20.13 -2.50
CA SER A 49 3.57 20.85 -1.63
C SER A 49 4.16 22.07 -2.34
N PHE A 50 4.64 21.92 -3.57
CA PHE A 50 5.23 23.02 -4.32
C PHE A 50 4.25 24.21 -4.48
N LEU A 51 3.01 23.93 -4.87
CA LEU A 51 1.99 24.98 -5.04
C LEU A 51 1.51 25.54 -3.72
N TYR A 52 1.45 24.74 -2.66
CA TYR A 52 1.17 25.21 -1.31
C TYR A 52 2.26 26.20 -0.83
N ASP A 53 3.54 25.83 -1.00
CA ASP A 53 4.69 26.67 -0.63
C ASP A 53 4.76 27.96 -1.49
N SER A 54 4.24 27.89 -2.72
CA SER A 54 4.06 29.04 -3.62
C SER A 54 2.88 29.94 -3.23
N GLY A 55 2.15 29.62 -2.15
CA GLY A 55 1.07 30.44 -1.60
C GLY A 55 -0.33 30.19 -2.17
N PHE A 56 -0.51 29.20 -3.04
CA PHE A 56 -1.82 28.87 -3.60
C PHE A 56 -2.73 28.14 -2.61
N TYR A 57 -4.04 28.32 -2.79
CA TYR A 57 -5.02 27.48 -2.14
C TYR A 57 -5.07 26.13 -2.87
N VAL A 58 -4.45 25.13 -2.29
CA VAL A 58 -4.42 23.76 -2.83
C VAL A 58 -5.45 22.90 -2.13
N SER A 59 -6.21 22.11 -2.87
CA SER A 59 -7.15 21.12 -2.36
C SER A 59 -6.87 19.77 -3.00
N VAL A 60 -6.65 18.77 -2.18
CA VAL A 60 -6.47 17.37 -2.61
C VAL A 60 -7.72 16.60 -2.23
N VAL A 61 -8.44 16.10 -3.23
CA VAL A 61 -9.73 15.44 -3.06
C VAL A 61 -9.64 13.94 -3.40
N ASN A 62 -10.52 13.15 -2.79
CA ASN A 62 -10.59 11.72 -3.07
C ASN A 62 -11.06 11.47 -4.51
N ALA A 63 -10.30 10.68 -5.28
CA ALA A 63 -10.61 10.30 -6.66
C ALA A 63 -12.03 9.70 -6.81
N MET A 64 -12.54 8.98 -5.80
CA MET A 64 -13.90 8.42 -5.83
C MET A 64 -14.98 9.52 -5.85
N LEU A 65 -14.77 10.65 -5.17
CA LEU A 65 -15.70 11.77 -5.17
C LEU A 65 -15.77 12.43 -6.54
N VAL A 66 -14.61 12.64 -7.16
CA VAL A 66 -14.53 13.19 -8.52
C VAL A 66 -15.09 12.20 -9.53
N HIS A 67 -14.83 10.91 -9.36
CA HIS A 67 -15.37 9.87 -10.24
C HIS A 67 -16.90 9.83 -10.21
N SER A 68 -17.54 9.94 -9.05
CA SER A 68 -19.00 9.94 -8.91
C SER A 68 -19.64 11.24 -9.39
N TYR A 69 -18.88 12.37 -9.41
CA TYR A 69 -19.36 13.66 -9.85
C TYR A 69 -19.67 13.64 -11.37
N GLY A 70 -20.89 14.01 -11.74
CA GLY A 70 -21.32 14.15 -13.14
C GLY A 70 -21.41 12.85 -13.97
N ASN A 71 -21.50 11.68 -13.35
CA ASN A 71 -21.55 10.38 -14.03
C ASN A 71 -22.89 10.07 -14.75
N ASN A 72 -23.66 11.07 -15.17
CA ASN A 72 -24.94 10.88 -15.85
C ASN A 72 -24.83 10.56 -17.36
N SER A 73 -23.64 10.38 -17.93
CA SER A 73 -23.50 10.07 -19.35
C SER A 73 -23.13 8.61 -19.61
N LEU A 74 -23.95 7.95 -20.43
CA LEU A 74 -23.79 6.56 -20.87
C LEU A 74 -22.55 6.30 -21.78
N ARG A 75 -21.82 7.33 -22.21
CA ARG A 75 -20.64 7.21 -23.08
C ARG A 75 -19.36 7.54 -22.33
N ARG A 76 -18.63 6.50 -21.97
CA ARG A 76 -17.32 6.55 -21.28
C ARG A 76 -16.17 6.73 -22.28
N ALA A 77 -16.03 7.88 -22.92
CA ALA A 77 -14.74 8.20 -23.54
C ALA A 77 -13.88 8.86 -22.45
N LYS A 78 -13.01 8.07 -21.80
CA LYS A 78 -12.05 8.55 -20.79
C LYS A 78 -10.88 9.20 -21.55
N THR A 79 -10.66 10.49 -21.29
CA THR A 79 -9.46 11.21 -21.75
C THR A 79 -9.04 12.15 -20.62
N ASP A 80 -7.73 12.27 -20.40
CA ASP A 80 -7.16 13.10 -19.33
C ASP A 80 -7.64 14.55 -19.40
N LYS A 81 -7.84 15.07 -20.63
CA LYS A 81 -8.43 16.41 -20.85
C LYS A 81 -9.84 16.56 -20.29
N LYS A 82 -10.68 15.53 -20.45
CA LYS A 82 -12.05 15.55 -19.89
C LYS A 82 -12.03 15.41 -18.38
N ASP A 83 -11.11 14.61 -17.86
CA ASP A 83 -10.94 14.41 -16.42
C ASP A 83 -10.44 15.71 -15.75
N ALA A 84 -9.54 16.46 -16.39
CA ALA A 84 -9.11 17.78 -15.92
C ALA A 84 -10.26 18.80 -15.86
N ILE A 85 -11.09 18.89 -16.91
CA ILE A 85 -12.26 19.77 -16.94
C ILE A 85 -13.29 19.35 -15.88
N LYS A 86 -13.50 18.04 -15.70
CA LYS A 86 -14.40 17.50 -14.69
C LYS A 86 -13.93 17.89 -13.29
N LEU A 87 -12.63 17.77 -13.02
CA LEU A 87 -12.03 18.13 -11.75
C LEU A 87 -12.16 19.64 -11.47
N ALA A 88 -11.93 20.47 -12.48
CA ALA A 88 -12.13 21.93 -12.36
C ALA A 88 -13.59 22.29 -12.05
N ASN A 89 -14.56 21.67 -12.73
CA ASN A 89 -15.99 21.88 -12.43
C ASN A 89 -16.37 21.38 -11.04
N TYR A 90 -15.82 20.25 -10.59
CA TYR A 90 -15.98 19.78 -9.21
C TYR A 90 -15.48 20.82 -8.22
N GLY A 91 -14.32 21.42 -8.49
CA GLY A 91 -13.74 22.48 -7.67
C GLY A 91 -14.63 23.71 -7.60
N LEU A 92 -15.24 24.13 -8.72
CA LEU A 92 -16.17 25.26 -8.76
C LEU A 92 -17.45 25.00 -7.97
N ASP A 93 -18.07 23.84 -8.16
CA ASP A 93 -19.31 23.49 -7.45
C ASP A 93 -19.12 23.34 -5.94
N HIS A 94 -17.92 22.96 -5.51
CA HIS A 94 -17.57 22.75 -4.11
C HIS A 94 -16.69 23.88 -3.53
N TRP A 95 -16.60 25.02 -4.20
CA TRP A 95 -15.67 26.11 -3.89
C TRP A 95 -15.55 26.44 -2.39
N LEU A 96 -16.67 26.53 -1.70
CA LEU A 96 -16.72 26.89 -0.28
C LEU A 96 -16.40 25.72 0.67
N THR A 97 -16.47 24.48 0.19
CA THR A 97 -16.33 23.27 1.01
C THR A 97 -15.05 22.48 0.70
N LEU A 98 -14.23 22.96 -0.26
CA LEU A 98 -12.96 22.33 -0.59
C LEU A 98 -12.03 22.30 0.64
N PRO A 99 -11.52 21.11 1.02
CA PRO A 99 -10.55 21.02 2.11
C PRO A 99 -9.22 21.63 1.67
N ARG A 100 -8.63 22.48 2.52
CA ARG A 100 -7.29 23.01 2.25
C ARG A 100 -6.24 21.94 2.50
N TYR A 101 -5.37 21.73 1.55
CA TYR A 101 -4.20 20.87 1.70
C TYR A 101 -3.24 21.49 2.73
N ILE A 102 -2.77 20.66 3.64
CA ILE A 102 -1.70 20.98 4.60
C ILE A 102 -0.66 19.90 4.44
N PRO A 103 0.60 20.25 4.14
CA PRO A 103 1.68 19.24 4.07
C PRO A 103 1.76 18.43 5.35
N GLU A 104 1.91 17.11 5.22
CA GLU A 104 2.15 16.27 6.38
C GLU A 104 3.59 16.47 6.86
N ASP A 105 3.78 16.38 8.17
CA ASP A 105 5.10 16.33 8.80
C ASP A 105 5.88 15.11 8.28
N ASP A 106 7.17 15.31 7.98
CA ASP A 106 8.06 14.28 7.42
C ASP A 106 8.12 13.00 8.27
N VAL A 107 8.11 13.16 9.59
CA VAL A 107 8.10 12.02 10.53
C VAL A 107 6.84 11.19 10.37
N ARG A 108 5.69 11.87 10.24
CA ARG A 108 4.40 11.20 10.04
C ARG A 108 4.32 10.50 8.69
N LEU A 109 4.83 11.12 7.64
CA LEU A 109 4.92 10.53 6.29
C LEU A 109 5.82 9.29 6.30
N MET A 110 6.98 9.38 6.96
CA MET A 110 7.90 8.26 7.13
C MET A 110 7.26 7.10 7.90
N LEU A 111 6.57 7.38 9.01
CA LEU A 111 5.85 6.36 9.79
C LEU A 111 4.77 5.67 8.97
N LYS A 112 3.96 6.42 8.22
CA LYS A 112 2.93 5.84 7.32
C LYS A 112 3.55 4.94 6.25
N THR A 113 4.66 5.37 5.66
CA THR A 113 5.36 4.60 4.61
C THR A 113 5.95 3.31 5.18
N THR A 114 6.64 3.40 6.32
CA THR A 114 7.23 2.25 7.02
C THR A 114 6.15 1.25 7.46
N TYR A 115 5.03 1.75 8.02
CA TYR A 115 3.91 0.89 8.40
C TYR A 115 3.30 0.17 7.19
N ARG A 116 3.14 0.85 6.06
CA ARG A 116 2.64 0.24 4.82
C ARG A 116 3.57 -0.88 4.32
N GLN A 117 4.88 -0.64 4.35
CA GLN A 117 5.88 -1.65 3.99
C GLN A 117 5.83 -2.86 4.94
N TYR A 118 5.73 -2.60 6.26
CA TYR A 118 5.57 -3.66 7.25
C TYR A 118 4.33 -4.52 6.96
N GLN A 119 3.18 -3.90 6.68
CA GLN A 119 1.95 -4.63 6.35
C GLN A 119 2.10 -5.47 5.06
N GLN A 120 2.80 -4.97 4.06
CA GLN A 120 3.08 -5.74 2.85
C GLN A 120 3.94 -6.98 3.15
N CYS A 121 5.00 -6.84 3.94
CA CYS A 121 5.83 -7.97 4.36
C CYS A 121 5.01 -9.00 5.16
N ALA A 122 4.18 -8.56 6.10
CA ALA A 122 3.30 -9.43 6.89
C ALA A 122 2.30 -10.21 6.01
N ASN A 123 1.73 -9.55 5.00
CA ASN A 123 0.81 -10.19 4.04
C ASN A 123 1.53 -11.26 3.20
N VAL A 124 2.74 -10.95 2.71
CA VAL A 124 3.57 -11.91 1.96
C VAL A 124 3.94 -13.11 2.83
N GLN A 125 4.33 -12.87 4.09
CA GLN A 125 4.61 -13.96 5.03
C GLN A 125 3.39 -14.88 5.23
N THR A 126 2.21 -14.31 5.42
CA THR A 126 0.95 -15.06 5.57
C THR A 126 0.64 -15.88 4.30
N MET A 127 0.80 -15.28 3.13
CA MET A 127 0.59 -15.96 1.85
C MET A 127 1.54 -17.15 1.68
N LEU A 128 2.82 -16.97 2.00
CA LEU A 128 3.81 -18.05 1.91
C LEU A 128 3.53 -19.18 2.88
N LYS A 129 3.10 -18.88 4.12
CA LYS A 129 2.68 -19.90 5.09
C LYS A 129 1.48 -20.70 4.61
N ASN A 130 0.46 -20.03 4.07
CA ASN A 130 -0.72 -20.70 3.52
C ASN A 130 -0.35 -21.61 2.33
N ASN A 131 0.53 -21.15 1.46
CA ASN A 131 1.05 -21.99 0.36
C ASN A 131 1.83 -23.21 0.88
N LEU A 132 2.67 -23.02 1.90
CA LEU A 132 3.40 -24.12 2.52
C LEU A 132 2.44 -25.15 3.14
N ILE A 133 1.41 -24.70 3.86
CA ILE A 133 0.37 -25.58 4.42
C ILE A 133 -0.30 -26.38 3.31
N SER A 134 -0.72 -25.73 2.24
CA SER A 134 -1.35 -26.40 1.10
C SER A 134 -0.45 -27.45 0.43
N LEU A 135 0.84 -27.18 0.33
CA LEU A 135 1.81 -28.16 -0.18
C LEU A 135 1.98 -29.36 0.79
N LEU A 136 1.92 -29.09 2.10
CA LEU A 136 2.06 -30.13 3.11
C LEU A 136 0.80 -30.99 3.28
N ASP A 137 -0.38 -30.51 2.88
CA ASP A 137 -1.65 -31.24 3.03
C ASP A 137 -1.62 -32.63 2.40
N THR A 138 -0.80 -32.85 1.37
CA THR A 138 -0.61 -34.16 0.72
C THR A 138 0.54 -34.97 1.30
N ALA A 139 1.58 -34.34 1.84
CA ALA A 139 2.80 -34.98 2.28
C ALA A 139 2.92 -35.13 3.80
N PHE A 140 2.36 -34.15 4.52
CA PHE A 140 2.39 -34.10 5.97
C PHE A 140 1.18 -33.30 6.50
N PRO A 141 -0.05 -33.85 6.43
CA PRO A 141 -1.24 -33.18 6.91
C PRO A 141 -1.12 -32.70 8.36
N ASP A 142 -1.68 -31.55 8.67
CA ASP A 142 -1.67 -30.89 9.99
C ASP A 142 -0.28 -30.62 10.60
N ALA A 143 0.79 -30.64 9.79
CA ALA A 143 2.15 -30.35 10.26
C ALA A 143 2.27 -28.98 10.94
N ASN A 144 1.49 -28.00 10.51
CA ASN A 144 1.42 -26.66 11.10
C ASN A 144 0.80 -26.63 12.51
N ARG A 145 0.15 -27.72 12.95
CA ARG A 145 -0.50 -27.85 14.27
C ARG A 145 0.30 -28.69 15.25
N LEU A 146 1.43 -29.27 14.84
CA LEU A 146 2.25 -30.12 15.68
C LEU A 146 2.83 -29.40 16.92
N PHE A 147 2.97 -28.08 16.84
CA PHE A 147 3.58 -27.30 17.90
C PHE A 147 2.71 -26.11 18.27
N ALA A 148 2.38 -25.98 19.55
CA ALA A 148 1.66 -24.84 20.11
C ALA A 148 2.57 -23.64 20.42
N SER A 149 3.82 -23.65 19.94
CA SER A 149 4.80 -22.63 20.26
C SER A 149 4.52 -21.34 19.44
N PRO A 150 4.55 -20.15 20.06
CA PRO A 150 4.45 -18.90 19.33
C PRO A 150 5.69 -18.69 18.45
N ALA A 151 5.57 -17.78 17.47
CA ALA A 151 6.72 -17.33 16.68
C ALA A 151 7.78 -16.70 17.60
N ARG A 152 9.06 -16.87 17.25
CA ARG A 152 10.18 -16.24 17.96
C ARG A 152 10.28 -14.76 17.60
N ALA A 153 11.12 -14.03 18.33
CA ALA A 153 11.36 -12.61 18.09
C ALA A 153 11.92 -12.30 16.68
N ASP A 154 12.64 -13.25 16.07
CA ASP A 154 13.14 -13.19 14.70
C ASP A 154 12.09 -13.59 13.64
N GLY A 155 10.87 -13.94 14.07
CA GLY A 155 9.77 -14.37 13.20
C GLY A 155 9.82 -15.85 12.80
N SER A 156 10.80 -16.63 13.25
CA SER A 156 10.86 -18.08 12.99
C SER A 156 9.79 -18.83 13.76
N GLU A 157 9.23 -19.87 13.15
CA GLU A 157 8.21 -20.73 13.75
C GLU A 157 8.68 -22.18 13.76
N LYS A 158 8.54 -22.83 14.91
CA LYS A 158 9.04 -24.20 15.15
C LYS A 158 8.52 -25.20 14.12
N TRP A 159 7.25 -25.10 13.71
CA TRP A 159 6.67 -26.01 12.73
C TRP A 159 7.26 -25.81 11.33
N VAL A 160 7.58 -24.56 10.93
CA VAL A 160 8.21 -24.25 9.63
C VAL A 160 9.61 -24.86 9.58
N ASP A 161 10.41 -24.63 10.62
CA ASP A 161 11.75 -25.21 10.71
C ASP A 161 11.71 -26.74 10.79
N PHE A 162 10.66 -27.29 11.43
CA PHE A 162 10.48 -28.74 11.53
C PHE A 162 10.19 -29.36 10.17
N VAL A 163 9.25 -28.82 9.40
CA VAL A 163 8.94 -29.39 8.06
C VAL A 163 10.07 -29.17 7.05
N ALA A 164 10.89 -28.14 7.24
CA ALA A 164 12.12 -27.98 6.45
C ALA A 164 13.12 -29.13 6.66
N ALA A 165 13.14 -29.74 7.85
CA ALA A 165 13.99 -30.91 8.19
C ALA A 165 13.28 -32.24 7.95
N PHE A 166 11.96 -32.29 8.10
CA PHE A 166 11.12 -33.48 7.99
C PHE A 166 9.91 -33.19 7.07
N PRO A 167 10.12 -33.13 5.73
CA PRO A 167 9.11 -32.62 4.80
C PRO A 167 7.95 -33.59 4.51
N HIS A 168 8.01 -34.83 4.97
CA HIS A 168 7.01 -35.87 4.74
C HIS A 168 6.73 -36.64 6.04
N CYS A 169 5.48 -37.06 6.25
CA CYS A 169 5.11 -37.84 7.45
C CYS A 169 5.93 -39.12 7.62
N GLU A 170 6.36 -39.77 6.53
CA GLU A 170 7.23 -40.93 6.59
C GLU A 170 8.61 -40.65 7.20
N CYS A 171 9.08 -39.43 7.17
CA CYS A 171 10.31 -39.03 7.87
C CYS A 171 10.20 -39.21 9.39
N VAL A 172 8.97 -39.23 9.89
CA VAL A 172 8.63 -39.46 11.30
C VAL A 172 8.10 -40.87 11.49
N CYS A 173 7.02 -41.26 10.81
CA CYS A 173 6.33 -42.53 11.00
C CYS A 173 7.10 -43.75 10.46
N GLY A 174 7.99 -43.53 9.50
CA GLY A 174 8.84 -44.60 8.95
C GLY A 174 10.02 -45.00 9.86
N LEU A 175 10.21 -44.33 11.00
CA LEU A 175 11.28 -44.56 11.95
C LEU A 175 10.74 -45.20 13.24
N SER A 176 11.56 -46.01 13.93
CA SER A 176 11.22 -46.40 15.30
C SER A 176 11.26 -45.17 16.21
N GLU A 177 10.41 -45.15 17.25
CA GLU A 177 10.32 -44.07 18.23
C GLU A 177 11.71 -43.67 18.76
N ARG A 178 12.53 -44.65 19.16
CA ARG A 178 13.90 -44.38 19.64
C ARG A 178 14.77 -43.65 18.64
N VAL A 179 14.68 -44.01 17.35
CA VAL A 179 15.49 -43.37 16.29
C VAL A 179 14.98 -41.96 15.99
N PHE A 180 13.67 -41.78 15.92
CA PHE A 180 13.09 -40.49 15.70
C PHE A 180 13.38 -39.53 16.87
N THR A 181 13.19 -39.97 18.11
CA THR A 181 13.49 -39.18 19.32
C THR A 181 14.94 -38.69 19.31
N ALA A 182 15.91 -39.55 18.98
CA ALA A 182 17.30 -39.13 18.90
C ALA A 182 17.55 -38.07 17.81
N LYS A 183 16.92 -38.24 16.62
CA LYS A 183 17.01 -37.26 15.51
C LYS A 183 16.36 -35.92 15.91
N TYR A 184 15.17 -35.97 16.51
CA TYR A 184 14.42 -34.79 16.94
C TYR A 184 15.18 -34.05 18.05
N GLN A 185 15.75 -34.76 19.02
CA GLN A 185 16.60 -34.15 20.05
C GLN A 185 17.79 -33.39 19.46
N LYS A 186 18.48 -34.03 18.50
CA LYS A 186 19.61 -33.41 17.78
C LYS A 186 19.16 -32.17 17.01
N TRP A 187 17.99 -32.25 16.35
CA TRP A 187 17.40 -31.11 15.63
C TRP A 187 17.02 -29.98 16.58
N CYS A 188 16.36 -30.27 17.71
CA CYS A 188 16.03 -29.25 18.72
C CYS A 188 17.27 -28.53 19.23
N ARG A 189 18.35 -29.25 19.54
CA ARG A 189 19.64 -28.65 19.98
C ARG A 189 20.23 -27.76 18.90
N LYS A 190 20.20 -28.20 17.64
CA LYS A 190 20.75 -27.43 16.52
C LYS A 190 20.01 -26.10 16.31
N HIS A 191 18.69 -26.12 16.46
CA HIS A 191 17.82 -24.96 16.21
C HIS A 191 17.46 -24.17 17.50
N GLY A 192 17.98 -24.57 18.66
CA GLY A 192 17.70 -23.90 19.94
C GLY A 192 16.26 -24.05 20.41
N TYR A 193 15.60 -25.14 20.07
CA TYR A 193 14.26 -25.47 20.57
C TYR A 193 14.31 -26.32 21.83
N ASN A 194 13.34 -26.11 22.72
CA ASN A 194 13.17 -27.02 23.84
C ASN A 194 12.68 -28.39 23.35
N PHE A 195 13.28 -29.44 23.89
CA PHE A 195 12.85 -30.79 23.66
C PHE A 195 11.81 -31.16 24.73
N ASN A 196 10.58 -31.48 24.31
CA ASN A 196 9.57 -32.12 25.12
C ASN A 196 9.36 -33.51 24.57
N GLN A 197 9.17 -34.46 25.45
CA GLN A 197 9.03 -35.91 25.10
C GLN A 197 7.55 -36.28 24.91
N ASP A 198 6.62 -35.38 25.22
CA ASP A 198 5.16 -35.55 25.14
C ASP A 198 4.65 -35.28 23.73
#